data_58cbfa9107d58bf1aec5c5dd06b78bf3
#
_entry.id   58cbfa9107d58bf1aec5c5dd06b78bf3
#
_cell.length_a   1.000
_cell.length_b   1.000
_cell.length_c   1.000
_cell.angle_alpha   90.00
_cell.angle_beta   90.00
_cell.angle_gamma   90.00
#
_symmetry.space_group_name_H-M   'P 1'
#
loop_
_entity.id
_entity.type
_entity.pdbx_description
1 polymer ?
#
loop_
_entity_poly.entity_id
_entity_poly.type
_entity_poly.pdbx_seq_one_letter_code
_entity_poly.pdbx_strand_id
1 'polypeptide(L)'
;MRLSGSVDELQTLQLSSLPDDDLLGVLRELETHKRRLASVDHRLVAEIGSRGLAREHACKDTATLLSQLLRVTPGEASARVRAAAEMGPRRGLSGEVLAPIFARVAAAQAAGTISAVHARIVTHTIDRLPAAVQAEHDQTVETFLVEQAQNFDPNALASVAHRLRTTLDPDGILADEAHRHRRRDLTIRHRPDGSSHLDAELTAICTEALLTVLDTLARPAPAEDGAKDPRTAGQRHHDAVQDAMLMLLRTNLLPECGGVAATIMLTITDEQIQTHHGTVTTGHGAHISAELALTLAGDARIMPVVLDKTRQITEYGSTHRIFTEGQRLAMIARDQGCSFPGCTAPPAWCQAHHVTDFSITRRTCVDDGTLLCGFHHREHPALAWTCHMIHGSPQWTAPTWLDPTQTPRRNRMHDVALL
;
A
#
# COMPACT_ATOMS: atom_id res chain seq x y z
N MET A 1 -16.87 -3.80 44.99
CA MET A 1 -17.40 -3.68 43.61
C MET A 1 -17.62 -5.12 43.07
N ARG A 2 -18.86 -5.44 42.61
CA ARG A 2 -19.28 -6.81 42.25
C ARG A 2 -19.04 -7.24 40.80
N LEU A 3 -18.27 -6.48 40.02
CA LEU A 3 -18.01 -6.78 38.60
C LEU A 3 -17.26 -8.10 38.41
N SER A 4 -16.25 -8.39 39.25
CA SER A 4 -15.47 -9.63 39.18
C SER A 4 -16.32 -10.88 39.34
N GLY A 5 -17.25 -10.89 40.33
CA GLY A 5 -18.08 -12.08 40.59
C GLY A 5 -18.98 -12.46 39.41
N SER A 6 -19.59 -11.47 38.74
CA SER A 6 -20.42 -11.76 37.56
C SER A 6 -19.61 -12.25 36.36
N VAL A 7 -18.38 -11.76 36.19
CA VAL A 7 -17.48 -12.25 35.13
C VAL A 7 -17.00 -13.67 35.45
N ASP A 8 -16.67 -13.97 36.72
CA ASP A 8 -16.26 -15.29 37.15
C ASP A 8 -17.37 -16.33 36.96
N GLU A 9 -18.63 -15.96 37.28
CA GLU A 9 -19.81 -16.80 37.04
C GLU A 9 -19.99 -17.11 35.55
N LEU A 10 -19.85 -16.08 34.66
CA LEU A 10 -19.93 -16.27 33.21
C LEU A 10 -18.81 -17.17 32.67
N GLN A 11 -17.59 -17.08 33.22
CA GLN A 11 -16.48 -17.93 32.84
C GLN A 11 -16.65 -19.41 33.22
N THR A 12 -17.44 -19.68 34.26
CA THR A 12 -17.71 -21.05 34.74
C THR A 12 -18.94 -21.68 34.08
N LEU A 13 -19.68 -20.96 33.25
CA LEU A 13 -20.85 -21.45 32.55
C LEU A 13 -20.50 -22.62 31.62
N GLN A 14 -21.22 -23.74 31.74
CA GLN A 14 -21.08 -24.86 30.80
C GLN A 14 -21.82 -24.58 29.49
N LEU A 15 -21.16 -23.89 28.57
CA LEU A 15 -21.75 -23.45 27.29
C LEU A 15 -22.24 -24.62 26.43
N SER A 16 -21.59 -25.78 26.52
CA SER A 16 -21.95 -26.99 25.75
C SER A 16 -23.30 -27.63 26.14
N SER A 17 -23.87 -27.24 27.28
CA SER A 17 -25.17 -27.71 27.75
C SER A 17 -26.34 -26.75 27.40
N LEU A 18 -26.05 -25.59 26.85
CA LEU A 18 -27.09 -24.61 26.49
C LEU A 18 -27.73 -24.97 25.13
N PRO A 19 -29.03 -24.84 25.00
CA PRO A 19 -29.72 -24.81 23.71
C PRO A 19 -29.17 -23.68 22.81
N ASP A 20 -29.24 -23.87 21.49
CA ASP A 20 -28.68 -22.90 20.52
C ASP A 20 -29.27 -21.49 20.70
N ASP A 21 -30.57 -21.37 20.92
CA ASP A 21 -31.25 -20.08 21.14
C ASP A 21 -30.78 -19.39 22.41
N ASP A 22 -30.56 -20.14 23.49
CA ASP A 22 -30.04 -19.61 24.75
C ASP A 22 -28.60 -19.15 24.60
N LEU A 23 -27.79 -19.91 23.86
CA LEU A 23 -26.39 -19.53 23.55
C LEU A 23 -26.34 -18.19 22.77
N LEU A 24 -27.18 -18.02 21.76
CA LEU A 24 -27.30 -16.77 21.03
C LEU A 24 -27.86 -15.64 21.91
N GLY A 25 -28.76 -15.94 22.82
CA GLY A 25 -29.30 -15.02 23.82
C GLY A 25 -28.21 -14.47 24.75
N VAL A 26 -27.43 -15.35 25.35
CA VAL A 26 -26.25 -14.99 26.18
C VAL A 26 -25.24 -14.13 25.44
N LEU A 27 -24.95 -14.46 24.17
CA LEU A 27 -24.03 -13.67 23.38
C LEU A 27 -24.55 -12.23 23.13
N ARG A 28 -25.83 -12.07 22.82
CA ARG A 28 -26.45 -10.75 22.64
C ARG A 28 -26.45 -9.94 23.93
N GLU A 29 -26.77 -10.57 25.05
CA GLU A 29 -26.76 -9.92 26.35
C GLU A 29 -25.36 -9.46 26.76
N LEU A 30 -24.37 -10.33 26.58
CA LEU A 30 -22.95 -10.00 26.79
C LEU A 30 -22.52 -8.80 25.95
N GLU A 31 -22.86 -8.79 24.66
CA GLU A 31 -22.53 -7.67 23.79
C GLU A 31 -23.23 -6.37 24.24
N THR A 32 -24.47 -6.44 24.65
CA THR A 32 -25.20 -5.29 25.21
C THR A 32 -24.49 -4.73 26.45
N HIS A 33 -24.03 -5.58 27.34
CA HIS A 33 -23.30 -5.16 28.55
C HIS A 33 -21.93 -4.56 28.19
N LYS A 34 -21.18 -5.13 27.23
CA LYS A 34 -19.93 -4.54 26.74
C LYS A 34 -20.14 -3.12 26.20
N ARG A 35 -21.22 -2.88 25.44
CA ARG A 35 -21.58 -1.56 24.91
C ARG A 35 -21.91 -0.57 26.04
N ARG A 36 -22.63 -1.02 27.06
CA ARG A 36 -22.95 -0.22 28.26
C ARG A 36 -21.72 0.16 29.06
N LEU A 37 -20.70 -0.73 29.15
CA LEU A 37 -19.46 -0.42 29.84
C LEU A 37 -18.70 0.75 29.21
N ALA A 38 -18.85 1.00 27.91
CA ALA A 38 -18.27 2.19 27.28
C ALA A 38 -18.82 3.50 27.89
N SER A 39 -20.10 3.58 28.20
CA SER A 39 -20.68 4.78 28.86
C SER A 39 -20.15 4.97 30.28
N VAL A 40 -19.82 3.89 30.99
CA VAL A 40 -19.17 3.95 32.30
C VAL A 40 -17.74 4.45 32.18
N ASP A 41 -17.00 3.97 31.16
CA ASP A 41 -15.63 4.44 30.85
C ASP A 41 -15.62 5.95 30.57
N HIS A 42 -16.56 6.47 29.77
CA HIS A 42 -16.69 7.91 29.49
C HIS A 42 -16.89 8.73 30.77
N ARG A 43 -17.74 8.25 31.70
CA ARG A 43 -17.95 8.93 32.97
C ARG A 43 -16.70 8.94 33.86
N LEU A 44 -15.98 7.83 33.91
CA LEU A 44 -14.73 7.72 34.68
C LEU A 44 -13.63 8.63 34.10
N VAL A 45 -13.45 8.61 32.81
CA VAL A 45 -12.44 9.42 32.14
C VAL A 45 -12.75 10.92 32.25
N ALA A 46 -14.02 11.30 32.08
CA ALA A 46 -14.46 12.68 32.29
C ALA A 46 -14.18 13.15 33.73
N GLU A 47 -14.46 12.33 34.75
CA GLU A 47 -14.19 12.65 36.15
C GLU A 47 -12.70 12.73 36.45
N ILE A 48 -11.88 11.83 35.90
CA ILE A 48 -10.40 11.90 35.98
C ILE A 48 -9.89 13.24 35.43
N GLY A 49 -10.41 13.63 34.25
CA GLY A 49 -10.04 14.89 33.60
C GLY A 49 -10.48 16.11 34.43
N SER A 50 -11.72 16.11 34.96
CA SER A 50 -12.27 17.24 35.75
C SER A 50 -11.53 17.46 37.06
N ARG A 51 -11.02 16.40 37.68
CA ARG A 51 -10.20 16.47 38.89
C ARG A 51 -8.74 16.82 38.65
N GLY A 52 -8.30 16.83 37.39
CA GLY A 52 -6.88 17.13 37.06
C GLY A 52 -5.89 16.07 37.50
N LEU A 53 -6.31 14.81 37.68
CA LEU A 53 -5.48 13.72 38.23
C LEU A 53 -4.21 13.45 37.41
N ALA A 54 -4.18 13.81 36.12
CA ALA A 54 -2.98 13.68 35.32
C ALA A 54 -1.78 14.44 35.91
N ARG A 55 -2.00 15.66 36.43
CA ARG A 55 -0.95 16.48 37.06
C ARG A 55 -0.48 15.90 38.37
N GLU A 56 -1.41 15.37 39.18
CA GLU A 56 -1.05 14.73 40.46
C GLU A 56 -0.17 13.49 40.26
N HIS A 57 -0.34 12.81 39.11
CA HIS A 57 0.47 11.65 38.73
C HIS A 57 1.63 11.98 37.79
N ALA A 58 2.10 13.24 37.74
CA ALA A 58 3.19 13.71 36.91
C ALA A 58 3.03 13.41 35.41
N CYS A 59 1.80 13.31 34.90
CA CYS A 59 1.48 13.14 33.50
C CYS A 59 1.09 14.48 32.86
N LYS A 60 1.53 14.69 31.61
CA LYS A 60 1.24 15.94 30.88
C LYS A 60 -0.25 16.16 30.61
N ASP A 61 -1.00 15.09 30.42
CA ASP A 61 -2.43 15.10 30.10
C ASP A 61 -3.10 13.78 30.48
N THR A 62 -4.44 13.76 30.45
CA THR A 62 -5.25 12.60 30.79
C THR A 62 -4.99 11.41 29.87
N ALA A 63 -4.73 11.63 28.57
CA ALA A 63 -4.43 10.55 27.65
C ALA A 63 -3.12 9.84 28.02
N THR A 64 -2.09 10.59 28.41
CA THR A 64 -0.82 10.03 28.89
C THR A 64 -1.02 9.22 30.19
N LEU A 65 -1.81 9.73 31.13
CA LEU A 65 -2.15 9.00 32.35
C LEU A 65 -2.86 7.68 32.03
N LEU A 66 -3.87 7.71 31.17
CA LEU A 66 -4.62 6.50 30.77
C LEU A 66 -3.72 5.49 30.07
N SER A 67 -2.85 5.95 29.15
CA SER A 67 -1.94 5.06 28.43
C SER A 67 -1.01 4.30 29.38
N GLN A 68 -0.47 4.98 30.37
CA GLN A 68 0.43 4.37 31.37
C GLN A 68 -0.33 3.45 32.35
N LEU A 69 -1.45 3.95 32.90
CA LEU A 69 -2.22 3.22 33.92
C LEU A 69 -2.85 1.94 33.38
N LEU A 70 -3.43 2.01 32.17
CA LEU A 70 -4.16 0.90 31.55
C LEU A 70 -3.30 0.09 30.59
N ARG A 71 -2.08 0.53 30.27
CA ARG A 71 -1.16 -0.09 29.30
C ARG A 71 -1.79 -0.22 27.90
N VAL A 72 -2.50 0.84 27.48
CA VAL A 72 -3.10 0.96 26.15
C VAL A 72 -2.26 1.89 25.27
N THR A 73 -2.45 1.80 23.97
CA THR A 73 -1.72 2.68 23.03
C THR A 73 -2.10 4.16 23.25
N PRO A 74 -1.17 5.12 22.98
CA PRO A 74 -1.48 6.54 23.06
C PRO A 74 -2.67 6.95 22.19
N GLY A 75 -2.84 6.31 21.01
CA GLY A 75 -3.99 6.53 20.13
C GLY A 75 -5.31 6.09 20.76
N GLU A 76 -5.35 4.94 21.41
CA GLU A 76 -6.51 4.43 22.14
C GLU A 76 -6.86 5.34 23.35
N ALA A 77 -5.85 5.72 24.13
CA ALA A 77 -6.04 6.62 25.27
C ALA A 77 -6.62 7.98 24.82
N SER A 78 -6.11 8.56 23.73
CA SER A 78 -6.62 9.80 23.15
C SER A 78 -8.06 9.65 22.64
N ALA A 79 -8.39 8.51 22.03
CA ALA A 79 -9.74 8.22 21.57
C ALA A 79 -10.73 8.12 22.74
N ARG A 80 -10.36 7.50 23.88
CA ARG A 80 -11.18 7.42 25.08
C ARG A 80 -11.41 8.81 25.71
N VAL A 81 -10.38 9.66 25.77
CA VAL A 81 -10.51 11.05 26.27
C VAL A 81 -11.45 11.86 25.40
N ARG A 82 -11.36 11.74 24.07
CA ARG A 82 -12.25 12.41 23.13
C ARG A 82 -13.71 11.92 23.34
N ALA A 83 -13.91 10.62 23.34
CA ALA A 83 -15.22 10.02 23.56
C ALA A 83 -15.86 10.47 24.89
N ALA A 84 -15.04 10.57 25.94
CA ALA A 84 -15.49 11.08 27.24
C ALA A 84 -15.87 12.59 27.20
N ALA A 85 -15.16 13.40 26.42
CA ALA A 85 -15.47 14.81 26.22
C ALA A 85 -16.77 15.02 25.42
N GLU A 86 -17.04 14.14 24.46
CA GLU A 86 -18.22 14.20 23.57
C GLU A 86 -19.48 13.59 24.21
N MET A 87 -19.35 12.45 24.89
CA MET A 87 -20.45 11.60 25.36
C MET A 87 -20.53 11.47 26.91
N GLY A 88 -19.50 11.95 27.62
CA GLY A 88 -19.50 11.98 29.08
C GLY A 88 -20.21 13.19 29.66
N PRO A 89 -20.46 13.21 31.00
CA PRO A 89 -20.99 14.36 31.68
C PRO A 89 -19.98 15.51 31.62
N ARG A 90 -20.46 16.71 31.30
CA ARG A 90 -19.68 17.94 31.29
C ARG A 90 -19.97 18.78 32.53
N ARG A 91 -19.05 19.65 32.92
CA ARG A 91 -19.24 20.62 33.98
C ARG A 91 -19.16 22.04 33.45
N GLY A 92 -20.16 22.86 33.80
CA GLY A 92 -20.11 24.29 33.56
C GLY A 92 -19.13 25.00 34.48
N LEU A 93 -18.92 26.30 34.26
CA LEU A 93 -17.97 27.11 35.02
C LEU A 93 -18.38 27.25 36.49
N SER A 94 -19.66 27.17 36.79
CA SER A 94 -20.24 27.17 38.13
C SER A 94 -20.29 25.79 38.80
N GLY A 95 -19.80 24.73 38.07
CA GLY A 95 -19.76 23.36 38.58
C GLY A 95 -21.02 22.54 38.33
N GLU A 96 -22.04 23.10 37.70
CA GLU A 96 -23.25 22.40 37.29
C GLU A 96 -22.95 21.30 36.27
N VAL A 97 -23.70 20.20 36.33
CA VAL A 97 -23.60 19.10 35.37
C VAL A 97 -24.36 19.44 34.10
N LEU A 98 -23.67 19.53 32.99
CA LEU A 98 -24.24 19.75 31.67
C LEU A 98 -24.41 18.41 30.92
N ALA A 99 -25.39 18.39 30.02
CA ALA A 99 -25.59 17.26 29.12
C ALA A 99 -24.35 17.01 28.23
N PRO A 100 -24.14 15.76 27.81
CA PRO A 100 -23.16 15.45 26.78
C PRO A 100 -23.36 16.28 25.51
N ILE A 101 -22.31 16.47 24.72
CA ILE A 101 -22.42 17.13 23.40
C ILE A 101 -23.34 16.31 22.50
N PHE A 102 -23.10 15.00 22.43
CA PHE A 102 -23.92 14.05 21.67
C PHE A 102 -24.80 13.27 22.62
N ALA A 103 -25.90 13.91 23.08
CA ALA A 103 -26.75 13.36 24.14
C ALA A 103 -27.50 12.08 23.74
N ARG A 104 -27.90 11.97 22.46
CA ARG A 104 -28.62 10.78 21.95
C ARG A 104 -27.68 9.61 21.75
N VAL A 105 -26.46 9.85 21.22
CA VAL A 105 -25.38 8.83 21.12
C VAL A 105 -25.06 8.30 22.52
N ALA A 106 -24.84 9.19 23.51
CA ALA A 106 -24.56 8.82 24.89
C ALA A 106 -25.68 7.97 25.50
N ALA A 107 -26.96 8.33 25.28
CA ALA A 107 -28.11 7.57 25.74
C ALA A 107 -28.19 6.18 25.08
N ALA A 108 -27.98 6.08 23.78
CA ALA A 108 -28.00 4.82 23.06
C ALA A 108 -26.84 3.87 23.48
N GLN A 109 -25.65 4.40 23.77
CA GLN A 109 -24.58 3.60 24.35
C GLN A 109 -24.88 3.15 25.79
N ALA A 110 -25.47 4.03 26.62
CA ALA A 110 -25.84 3.68 27.97
C ALA A 110 -26.93 2.60 27.98
N ALA A 111 -27.84 2.59 27.02
CA ALA A 111 -28.80 1.52 26.78
C ALA A 111 -28.18 0.24 26.23
N GLY A 112 -26.99 0.32 25.64
CA GLY A 112 -26.30 -0.80 24.99
C GLY A 112 -26.79 -1.10 23.58
N THR A 113 -27.56 -0.22 22.95
CA THR A 113 -28.14 -0.43 21.62
C THR A 113 -27.12 -0.19 20.51
N ILE A 114 -26.10 0.64 20.72
CA ILE A 114 -25.05 0.94 19.77
C ILE A 114 -23.65 0.68 20.36
N SER A 115 -22.70 0.28 19.51
CA SER A 115 -21.30 0.06 19.92
C SER A 115 -20.49 1.36 19.92
N ALA A 116 -19.28 1.33 20.51
CA ALA A 116 -18.34 2.46 20.46
C ALA A 116 -17.92 2.82 19.02
N VAL A 117 -17.91 1.85 18.10
CA VAL A 117 -17.63 2.09 16.69
C VAL A 117 -18.76 2.86 16.03
N HIS A 118 -20.03 2.47 16.28
CA HIS A 118 -21.19 3.22 15.82
C HIS A 118 -21.19 4.66 16.34
N ALA A 119 -20.97 4.85 17.64
CA ALA A 119 -20.90 6.17 18.26
C ALA A 119 -19.85 7.06 17.56
N ARG A 120 -18.66 6.54 17.32
CA ARG A 120 -17.59 7.26 16.61
C ARG A 120 -17.97 7.64 15.19
N ILE A 121 -18.69 6.78 14.45
CA ILE A 121 -19.17 7.11 13.10
C ILE A 121 -20.14 8.28 13.16
N VAL A 122 -21.07 8.27 14.10
CA VAL A 122 -22.07 9.34 14.26
C VAL A 122 -21.41 10.67 14.61
N THR A 123 -20.61 10.70 15.69
CA THR A 123 -19.95 11.94 16.15
C THR A 123 -19.02 12.50 15.07
N HIS A 124 -18.19 11.65 14.47
CA HIS A 124 -17.27 12.06 13.40
C HIS A 124 -17.99 12.58 12.13
N THR A 125 -19.16 12.05 11.83
CA THR A 125 -19.96 12.54 10.69
C THR A 125 -20.43 13.95 10.93
N ILE A 126 -20.95 14.24 12.13
CA ILE A 126 -21.45 15.55 12.52
C ILE A 126 -20.29 16.56 12.60
N ASP A 127 -19.18 16.21 13.24
CA ASP A 127 -18.00 17.07 13.36
C ASP A 127 -17.40 17.50 12.00
N ARG A 128 -17.65 16.73 10.96
CA ARG A 128 -17.17 17.02 9.59
C ARG A 128 -18.11 17.87 8.76
N LEU A 129 -19.32 18.15 9.24
CA LEU A 129 -20.21 19.07 8.56
C LEU A 129 -19.73 20.52 8.75
N PRO A 130 -19.91 21.39 7.77
CA PRO A 130 -19.65 22.83 7.94
C PRO A 130 -20.43 23.41 9.12
N ALA A 131 -19.86 24.37 9.83
CA ALA A 131 -20.45 24.93 11.06
C ALA A 131 -21.89 25.47 10.84
N ALA A 132 -22.20 26.00 9.68
CA ALA A 132 -23.56 26.45 9.33
C ALA A 132 -24.54 25.28 9.24
N VAL A 133 -24.11 24.15 8.63
CA VAL A 133 -24.92 22.93 8.51
C VAL A 133 -25.07 22.26 9.87
N GLN A 134 -24.03 22.24 10.70
CA GLN A 134 -24.11 21.74 12.08
C GLN A 134 -25.15 22.53 12.89
N ALA A 135 -25.09 23.86 12.87
CA ALA A 135 -26.00 24.71 13.60
C ALA A 135 -27.49 24.49 13.24
N GLU A 136 -27.76 24.08 12.00
CA GLU A 136 -29.12 23.84 11.50
C GLU A 136 -29.61 22.38 11.71
N HIS A 137 -28.67 21.41 11.57
CA HIS A 137 -29.06 20.01 11.38
C HIS A 137 -28.47 19.02 12.41
N ASP A 138 -27.61 19.44 13.35
CA ASP A 138 -26.86 18.52 14.25
C ASP A 138 -27.77 17.53 14.98
N GLN A 139 -28.87 18.02 15.61
CA GLN A 139 -29.80 17.20 16.35
C GLN A 139 -30.60 16.22 15.46
N THR A 140 -30.94 16.66 14.25
CA THR A 140 -31.67 15.83 13.28
C THR A 140 -30.75 14.73 12.74
N VAL A 141 -29.51 15.08 12.41
CA VAL A 141 -28.47 14.15 11.94
C VAL A 141 -28.13 13.14 13.05
N GLU A 142 -27.91 13.59 14.29
CA GLU A 142 -27.65 12.72 15.42
C GLU A 142 -28.80 11.71 15.61
N THR A 143 -30.06 12.19 15.60
CA THR A 143 -31.22 11.32 15.76
C THR A 143 -31.27 10.25 14.67
N PHE A 144 -31.21 10.69 13.42
CA PHE A 144 -31.30 9.80 12.27
C PHE A 144 -30.18 8.74 12.30
N LEU A 145 -28.94 9.16 12.50
CA LEU A 145 -27.82 8.22 12.49
C LEU A 145 -27.82 7.25 13.68
N VAL A 146 -28.30 7.68 14.86
CA VAL A 146 -28.50 6.79 16.04
C VAL A 146 -29.56 5.75 15.76
N GLU A 147 -30.66 6.11 15.11
CA GLU A 147 -31.72 5.17 14.70
C GLU A 147 -31.17 4.14 13.71
N GLN A 148 -30.40 4.59 12.70
CA GLN A 148 -29.79 3.69 11.74
C GLN A 148 -28.75 2.76 12.39
N ALA A 149 -27.97 3.26 13.36
CA ALA A 149 -26.95 2.50 14.10
C ALA A 149 -27.51 1.32 14.89
N GLN A 150 -28.82 1.31 15.19
CA GLN A 150 -29.49 0.18 15.86
C GLN A 150 -29.81 -0.96 14.90
N ASN A 151 -29.87 -0.68 13.58
CA ASN A 151 -30.33 -1.62 12.56
C ASN A 151 -29.19 -2.11 11.64
N PHE A 152 -28.11 -1.35 11.52
CA PHE A 152 -26.99 -1.62 10.62
C PHE A 152 -25.72 -1.93 11.38
N ASP A 153 -24.84 -2.71 10.75
CA ASP A 153 -23.45 -2.85 11.19
C ASP A 153 -22.66 -1.54 10.93
N PRO A 154 -21.47 -1.37 11.55
CA PRO A 154 -20.69 -0.15 11.40
C PRO A 154 -20.34 0.22 9.95
N ASN A 155 -20.11 -0.75 9.05
CA ASN A 155 -19.75 -0.47 7.66
C ASN A 155 -20.96 0.05 6.86
N ALA A 156 -22.12 -0.57 7.05
CA ALA A 156 -23.36 -0.11 6.45
C ALA A 156 -23.76 1.27 6.99
N LEU A 157 -23.61 1.50 8.31
CA LEU A 157 -23.82 2.83 8.90
C LEU A 157 -22.89 3.89 8.33
N ALA A 158 -21.61 3.58 8.13
CA ALA A 158 -20.65 4.50 7.52
C ALA A 158 -21.06 4.89 6.09
N SER A 159 -21.63 3.97 5.34
CA SER A 159 -22.16 4.24 4.00
C SER A 159 -23.38 5.17 4.04
N VAL A 160 -24.30 4.94 4.98
CA VAL A 160 -25.47 5.82 5.22
C VAL A 160 -25.01 7.22 5.63
N ALA A 161 -24.09 7.31 6.60
CA ALA A 161 -23.52 8.55 7.09
C ALA A 161 -22.79 9.34 5.98
N HIS A 162 -22.05 8.65 5.11
CA HIS A 162 -21.43 9.28 3.96
C HIS A 162 -22.45 9.87 2.99
N ARG A 163 -23.51 9.14 2.63
CA ARG A 163 -24.59 9.64 1.76
C ARG A 163 -25.30 10.85 2.39
N LEU A 164 -25.61 10.79 3.68
CA LEU A 164 -26.22 11.90 4.40
C LEU A 164 -25.34 13.15 4.33
N ARG A 165 -24.04 13.01 4.60
CA ARG A 165 -23.08 14.11 4.55
C ARG A 165 -22.99 14.72 3.14
N THR A 166 -22.93 13.89 2.09
CA THR A 166 -22.89 14.38 0.70
C THR A 166 -24.17 15.09 0.29
N THR A 167 -25.31 14.77 0.91
CA THR A 167 -26.57 15.47 0.67
C THR A 167 -26.61 16.82 1.38
N LEU A 168 -26.11 16.89 2.62
CA LEU A 168 -26.12 18.11 3.43
C LEU A 168 -24.99 19.09 3.09
N ASP A 169 -23.88 18.60 2.57
CA ASP A 169 -22.69 19.37 2.20
C ASP A 169 -22.17 18.94 0.82
N PRO A 170 -22.86 19.29 -0.28
CA PRO A 170 -22.43 18.95 -1.61
C PRO A 170 -21.05 19.53 -2.00
N ASP A 171 -20.74 20.73 -1.49
CA ASP A 171 -19.47 21.42 -1.76
C ASP A 171 -18.29 20.79 -1.03
N GLY A 172 -18.52 20.14 0.09
CA GLY A 172 -17.50 19.40 0.84
C GLY A 172 -16.93 18.21 0.07
N ILE A 173 -17.64 17.69 -0.93
CA ILE A 173 -17.18 16.63 -1.82
C ILE A 173 -15.89 17.03 -2.53
N LEU A 174 -15.80 18.26 -3.05
CA LEU A 174 -14.62 18.76 -3.76
C LEU A 174 -13.38 18.82 -2.87
N ALA A 175 -13.56 19.28 -1.62
CA ALA A 175 -12.45 19.31 -0.65
C ALA A 175 -11.98 17.91 -0.29
N ASP A 176 -12.89 16.97 -0.10
CA ASP A 176 -12.59 15.57 0.18
C ASP A 176 -11.94 14.85 -1.01
N GLU A 177 -12.37 15.14 -2.24
CA GLU A 177 -11.74 14.63 -3.46
C GLU A 177 -10.31 15.14 -3.61
N ALA A 178 -10.10 16.44 -3.42
CA ALA A 178 -8.77 17.04 -3.44
C ALA A 178 -7.86 16.42 -2.34
N HIS A 179 -8.41 16.14 -1.16
CA HIS A 179 -7.67 15.47 -0.09
C HIS A 179 -7.32 14.04 -0.47
N ARG A 180 -8.27 13.24 -0.96
CA ARG A 180 -8.03 11.86 -1.46
C ARG A 180 -7.02 11.87 -2.60
N HIS A 181 -7.12 12.83 -3.51
CA HIS A 181 -6.18 12.96 -4.64
C HIS A 181 -4.75 13.24 -4.18
N ARG A 182 -4.55 14.00 -3.09
CA ARG A 182 -3.21 14.21 -2.50
C ARG A 182 -2.66 12.98 -1.80
N ARG A 183 -3.52 12.14 -1.23
CA ARG A 183 -3.12 10.91 -0.50
C ARG A 183 -2.94 9.70 -1.39
N ARG A 184 -3.30 9.80 -2.67
CA ARG A 184 -3.16 8.65 -3.58
C ARG A 184 -1.72 8.13 -3.55
N ASP A 185 -1.60 6.83 -3.38
CA ASP A 185 -0.32 6.14 -3.33
C ASP A 185 -0.46 4.73 -3.89
N LEU A 186 0.61 4.20 -4.44
CA LEU A 186 0.72 2.81 -4.84
C LEU A 186 2.16 2.36 -4.65
N THR A 187 2.35 1.37 -3.81
CA THR A 187 3.66 0.81 -3.48
C THR A 187 3.69 -0.69 -3.76
N ILE A 188 4.73 -1.13 -4.44
CA ILE A 188 5.01 -2.55 -4.67
C ILE A 188 6.25 -2.93 -3.85
N ARG A 189 6.11 -3.93 -3.00
CA ARG A 189 7.21 -4.47 -2.17
C ARG A 189 7.52 -5.88 -2.58
N HIS A 190 8.73 -6.11 -3.05
CA HIS A 190 9.23 -7.44 -3.39
C HIS A 190 9.57 -8.23 -2.13
N ARG A 191 9.27 -9.53 -2.13
CA ARG A 191 9.63 -10.45 -1.07
C ARG A 191 10.76 -11.37 -1.52
N PRO A 192 11.53 -11.95 -0.57
CA PRO A 192 12.63 -12.85 -0.91
C PRO A 192 12.21 -14.12 -1.66
N ASP A 193 10.96 -14.54 -1.52
CA ASP A 193 10.38 -15.70 -2.22
C ASP A 193 10.00 -15.42 -3.68
N GLY A 194 10.28 -14.21 -4.19
CA GLY A 194 9.93 -13.77 -5.54
C GLY A 194 8.51 -13.23 -5.68
N SER A 195 7.66 -13.35 -4.65
CA SER A 195 6.33 -12.71 -4.65
C SER A 195 6.42 -11.21 -4.39
N SER A 196 5.33 -10.50 -4.66
CA SER A 196 5.25 -9.07 -4.36
C SER A 196 3.97 -8.75 -3.61
N HIS A 197 4.03 -7.76 -2.74
CA HIS A 197 2.87 -7.20 -2.06
C HIS A 197 2.59 -5.81 -2.63
N LEU A 198 1.34 -5.58 -3.03
CA LEU A 198 0.86 -4.30 -3.51
C LEU A 198 0.01 -3.65 -2.42
N ASP A 199 0.34 -2.42 -2.08
CA ASP A 199 -0.39 -1.57 -1.14
C ASP A 199 -0.75 -0.26 -1.84
N ALA A 200 -2.01 0.17 -1.74
CA ALA A 200 -2.47 1.32 -2.51
C ALA A 200 -3.58 2.11 -1.83
N GLU A 201 -3.50 3.45 -1.93
CA GLU A 201 -4.56 4.41 -1.65
C GLU A 201 -5.12 4.93 -2.99
N LEU A 202 -6.23 4.36 -3.44
CA LEU A 202 -6.81 4.67 -4.74
C LEU A 202 -7.85 5.80 -4.66
N THR A 203 -7.92 6.62 -5.69
CA THR A 203 -9.05 7.55 -5.88
C THR A 203 -10.31 6.80 -6.31
N ALA A 204 -11.48 7.40 -6.12
CA ALA A 204 -12.75 6.77 -6.48
C ALA A 204 -12.80 6.32 -7.96
N ILE A 205 -12.32 7.17 -8.88
CA ILE A 205 -12.32 6.83 -10.31
C ILE A 205 -11.33 5.70 -10.64
N CYS A 206 -10.17 5.67 -9.96
CA CYS A 206 -9.21 4.59 -10.14
C CYS A 206 -9.76 3.26 -9.59
N THR A 207 -10.45 3.30 -8.45
CA THR A 207 -11.13 2.13 -7.87
C THR A 207 -12.22 1.61 -8.81
N GLU A 208 -13.05 2.50 -9.35
CA GLU A 208 -14.13 2.14 -10.28
C GLU A 208 -13.59 1.50 -11.56
N ALA A 209 -12.53 2.09 -12.14
CA ALA A 209 -11.88 1.53 -13.32
C ALA A 209 -11.29 0.13 -13.03
N LEU A 210 -10.65 -0.05 -11.88
CA LEU A 210 -10.12 -1.35 -11.47
C LEU A 210 -11.23 -2.37 -11.26
N LEU A 211 -12.30 -2.03 -10.55
CA LEU A 211 -13.43 -2.91 -10.30
C LEU A 211 -14.12 -3.31 -11.63
N THR A 212 -14.29 -2.37 -12.55
CA THR A 212 -14.86 -2.65 -13.89
C THR A 212 -14.03 -3.70 -14.66
N VAL A 213 -12.69 -3.58 -14.59
CA VAL A 213 -11.77 -4.56 -15.19
C VAL A 213 -11.91 -5.93 -14.51
N LEU A 214 -11.93 -5.95 -13.18
CA LEU A 214 -12.06 -7.17 -12.38
C LEU A 214 -13.40 -7.86 -12.64
N ASP A 215 -14.52 -7.12 -12.64
CA ASP A 215 -15.86 -7.67 -12.92
C ASP A 215 -15.94 -8.32 -14.31
N THR A 216 -15.16 -7.83 -15.25
CA THR A 216 -15.13 -8.35 -16.60
C THR A 216 -14.26 -9.60 -16.73
N LEU A 217 -13.04 -9.56 -16.17
CA LEU A 217 -12.03 -10.61 -16.38
C LEU A 217 -12.02 -11.69 -15.28
N ALA A 218 -12.46 -11.37 -14.05
CA ALA A 218 -12.43 -12.30 -12.92
C ALA A 218 -13.69 -13.15 -12.78
N ARG A 219 -14.51 -13.29 -13.82
CA ARG A 219 -15.72 -14.13 -13.78
C ARG A 219 -15.34 -15.57 -13.49
N PRO A 220 -16.11 -16.28 -12.62
CA PRO A 220 -15.89 -17.70 -12.42
C PRO A 220 -16.00 -18.46 -13.73
N ALA A 221 -15.02 -19.28 -14.04
CA ALA A 221 -15.04 -20.19 -15.17
C ALA A 221 -15.27 -21.61 -14.63
N PRO A 222 -16.46 -22.22 -14.85
CA PRO A 222 -16.68 -23.60 -14.47
C PRO A 222 -15.67 -24.51 -15.18
N ALA A 223 -15.23 -25.58 -14.49
CA ALA A 223 -14.41 -26.62 -15.10
C ALA A 223 -15.18 -27.36 -16.22
N GLU A 224 -14.48 -28.04 -17.10
CA GLU A 224 -15.07 -28.77 -18.23
C GLU A 224 -16.13 -29.83 -17.82
N ASP A 225 -15.99 -30.34 -16.59
CA ASP A 225 -16.94 -31.28 -15.96
C ASP A 225 -18.17 -30.61 -15.32
N GLY A 226 -18.27 -29.27 -15.40
CA GLY A 226 -19.33 -28.47 -14.79
C GLY A 226 -19.13 -28.20 -13.30
N ALA A 227 -18.00 -28.59 -12.71
CA ALA A 227 -17.63 -28.23 -11.34
C ALA A 227 -17.41 -26.72 -11.18
N LYS A 228 -17.56 -26.23 -9.96
CA LYS A 228 -17.27 -24.81 -9.66
C LYS A 228 -15.81 -24.50 -9.94
N ASP A 229 -15.53 -23.25 -10.37
CA ASP A 229 -14.18 -22.74 -10.51
C ASP A 229 -13.37 -23.02 -9.22
N PRO A 230 -12.26 -23.75 -9.29
CA PRO A 230 -11.47 -24.11 -8.12
C PRO A 230 -10.74 -22.92 -7.49
N ARG A 231 -10.60 -21.80 -8.22
CA ARG A 231 -9.93 -20.59 -7.76
C ARG A 231 -10.81 -19.79 -6.81
N THR A 232 -10.22 -19.27 -5.76
CA THR A 232 -10.84 -18.28 -4.87
C THR A 232 -11.09 -16.97 -5.62
N ALA A 233 -11.97 -16.10 -5.10
CA ALA A 233 -12.18 -14.77 -5.68
C ALA A 233 -10.87 -13.96 -5.77
N GLY A 234 -10.03 -14.02 -4.72
CA GLY A 234 -8.73 -13.33 -4.72
C GLY A 234 -7.78 -13.84 -5.80
N GLN A 235 -7.74 -15.14 -6.05
CA GLN A 235 -6.95 -15.72 -7.15
C GLN A 235 -7.46 -15.25 -8.52
N ARG A 236 -8.76 -15.24 -8.73
CA ARG A 236 -9.35 -14.73 -9.98
C ARG A 236 -9.08 -13.25 -10.20
N HIS A 237 -9.11 -12.42 -9.12
CA HIS A 237 -8.75 -11.00 -9.20
C HIS A 237 -7.27 -10.83 -9.57
N HIS A 238 -6.37 -11.63 -9.00
CA HIS A 238 -4.95 -11.61 -9.36
C HIS A 238 -4.76 -11.93 -10.85
N ASP A 239 -5.36 -13.02 -11.34
CA ASP A 239 -5.27 -13.44 -12.74
C ASP A 239 -5.83 -12.35 -13.68
N ALA A 240 -6.96 -11.73 -13.30
CA ALA A 240 -7.57 -10.64 -14.05
C ALA A 240 -6.66 -9.41 -14.17
N VAL A 241 -5.95 -9.04 -13.09
CA VAL A 241 -4.96 -7.96 -13.13
C VAL A 241 -3.79 -8.33 -14.05
N GLN A 242 -3.29 -9.56 -13.97
CA GLN A 242 -2.22 -10.04 -14.84
C GLN A 242 -2.64 -9.97 -16.31
N ASP A 243 -3.81 -10.49 -16.64
CA ASP A 243 -4.35 -10.50 -18.01
C ASP A 243 -4.53 -9.07 -18.55
N ALA A 244 -5.09 -8.17 -17.74
CA ALA A 244 -5.25 -6.76 -18.11
C ALA A 244 -3.90 -6.08 -18.41
N MET A 245 -2.88 -6.31 -17.59
CA MET A 245 -1.53 -5.77 -17.82
C MET A 245 -0.89 -6.35 -19.08
N LEU A 246 -1.01 -7.65 -19.31
CA LEU A 246 -0.51 -8.28 -20.55
C LEU A 246 -1.26 -7.78 -21.80
N MET A 247 -2.58 -7.62 -21.73
CA MET A 247 -3.36 -7.00 -22.81
C MET A 247 -2.87 -5.58 -23.10
N LEU A 248 -2.67 -4.77 -22.08
CA LEU A 248 -2.18 -3.40 -22.24
C LEU A 248 -0.78 -3.37 -22.89
N LEU A 249 0.11 -4.25 -22.50
CA LEU A 249 1.44 -4.37 -23.12
C LEU A 249 1.35 -4.74 -24.62
N ARG A 250 0.34 -5.53 -25.02
CA ARG A 250 0.13 -5.93 -26.42
C ARG A 250 -0.46 -4.84 -27.31
N THR A 251 -1.08 -3.80 -26.73
CA THR A 251 -1.78 -2.76 -27.52
C THR A 251 -0.88 -1.77 -28.23
N ASN A 252 0.40 -1.67 -27.90
CA ASN A 252 1.32 -0.61 -28.37
C ASN A 252 0.86 0.83 -28.00
N LEU A 253 -0.08 1.00 -27.08
CA LEU A 253 -0.56 2.32 -26.64
C LEU A 253 0.28 2.93 -25.53
N LEU A 254 1.15 2.12 -24.91
CA LEU A 254 2.06 2.62 -23.88
C LEU A 254 3.16 3.46 -24.53
N PRO A 255 3.54 4.58 -23.91
CA PRO A 255 4.65 5.38 -24.40
C PRO A 255 5.96 4.60 -24.34
N GLU A 256 6.84 4.83 -25.30
CA GLU A 256 8.17 4.27 -25.27
C GLU A 256 8.97 4.80 -24.08
N CYS A 257 9.70 3.91 -23.42
CA CYS A 257 10.59 4.25 -22.33
C CYS A 257 12.05 4.18 -22.82
N GLY A 258 12.65 5.36 -23.01
CA GLY A 258 14.02 5.46 -23.52
C GLY A 258 14.20 4.90 -24.94
N GLY A 259 13.20 5.00 -25.81
CA GLY A 259 13.24 4.51 -27.21
C GLY A 259 12.99 3.02 -27.36
N VAL A 260 12.39 2.37 -26.34
CA VAL A 260 11.99 0.96 -26.37
C VAL A 260 10.53 0.87 -26.02
N ALA A 261 9.77 0.11 -26.78
CA ALA A 261 8.37 -0.22 -26.46
C ALA A 261 8.30 -0.97 -25.12
N ALA A 262 7.21 -0.78 -24.38
CA ALA A 262 7.00 -1.44 -23.10
C ALA A 262 7.04 -2.97 -23.29
N THR A 263 8.08 -3.60 -22.76
CA THR A 263 8.39 -5.03 -22.98
C THR A 263 8.87 -5.66 -21.68
N ILE A 264 8.39 -6.85 -21.37
CA ILE A 264 8.91 -7.67 -20.26
C ILE A 264 10.21 -8.33 -20.74
N MET A 265 11.30 -8.05 -20.04
CA MET A 265 12.59 -8.62 -20.38
C MET A 265 12.93 -9.78 -19.44
N LEU A 266 13.38 -10.89 -20.02
CA LEU A 266 13.84 -12.07 -19.30
C LEU A 266 15.31 -12.32 -19.65
N THR A 267 16.19 -12.31 -18.64
CA THR A 267 17.61 -12.62 -18.82
C THR A 267 17.83 -14.10 -18.52
N ILE A 268 18.12 -14.88 -19.56
CA ILE A 268 18.30 -16.33 -19.51
C ILE A 268 19.68 -16.70 -20.05
N THR A 269 20.31 -17.73 -19.49
CA THR A 269 21.58 -18.25 -20.02
C THR A 269 21.35 -19.39 -21.02
N ASP A 270 22.35 -19.64 -21.88
CA ASP A 270 22.30 -20.73 -22.84
C ASP A 270 22.11 -22.10 -22.16
N GLU A 271 22.76 -22.30 -21.00
CA GLU A 271 22.63 -23.51 -20.20
C GLU A 271 21.21 -23.70 -19.67
N GLN A 272 20.54 -22.61 -19.22
CA GLN A 272 19.15 -22.63 -18.74
C GLN A 272 18.16 -22.93 -19.86
N ILE A 273 18.45 -22.49 -21.09
CA ILE A 273 17.64 -22.84 -22.26
C ILE A 273 17.73 -24.33 -22.54
N GLN A 274 18.95 -24.90 -22.50
CA GLN A 274 19.18 -26.31 -22.82
C GLN A 274 18.66 -27.26 -21.74
N THR A 275 18.82 -26.88 -20.48
CA THR A 275 18.46 -27.75 -19.35
C THR A 275 17.04 -27.57 -18.85
N HIS A 276 16.39 -26.45 -19.17
CA HIS A 276 15.10 -26.01 -18.62
C HIS A 276 15.13 -25.83 -17.09
N HIS A 277 16.32 -25.78 -16.48
CA HIS A 277 16.50 -25.63 -15.03
C HIS A 277 17.18 -24.32 -14.67
N GLY A 278 16.97 -23.89 -13.40
CA GLY A 278 17.56 -22.68 -12.85
C GLY A 278 16.59 -21.50 -12.78
N THR A 279 17.15 -20.36 -12.39
CA THR A 279 16.39 -19.14 -12.12
C THR A 279 16.72 -18.06 -13.15
N VAL A 280 15.70 -17.54 -13.80
CA VAL A 280 15.77 -16.45 -14.77
C VAL A 280 15.41 -15.14 -14.10
N THR A 281 16.12 -14.07 -14.42
CA THR A 281 15.88 -12.75 -13.84
C THR A 281 15.06 -11.89 -14.80
N THR A 282 14.02 -11.24 -14.27
CA THR A 282 13.23 -10.26 -15.03
C THR A 282 13.88 -8.88 -15.04
N GLY A 283 13.48 -7.99 -15.94
CA GLY A 283 14.03 -6.63 -16.04
C GLY A 283 13.86 -5.75 -14.80
N HIS A 284 13.01 -6.14 -13.85
CA HIS A 284 12.81 -5.45 -12.55
C HIS A 284 13.39 -6.27 -11.37
N GLY A 285 14.20 -7.29 -11.65
CA GLY A 285 14.92 -8.04 -10.63
C GLY A 285 14.12 -9.17 -9.96
N ALA A 286 12.92 -9.49 -10.42
CA ALA A 286 12.19 -10.66 -9.93
C ALA A 286 12.80 -11.95 -10.52
N HIS A 287 12.66 -13.05 -9.78
CA HIS A 287 13.16 -14.37 -10.17
C HIS A 287 12.00 -15.29 -10.52
N ILE A 288 12.10 -15.95 -11.69
CA ILE A 288 11.16 -16.98 -12.14
C ILE A 288 11.94 -18.23 -12.56
N SER A 289 11.28 -19.39 -12.61
CA SER A 289 11.92 -20.60 -13.13
C SER A 289 12.23 -20.49 -14.62
N ALA A 290 13.27 -21.17 -15.08
CA ALA A 290 13.62 -21.23 -16.51
C ALA A 290 12.46 -21.83 -17.33
N GLU A 291 11.78 -22.83 -16.81
CA GLU A 291 10.60 -23.43 -17.45
C GLU A 291 9.48 -22.41 -17.72
N LEU A 292 9.12 -21.62 -16.68
CA LEU A 292 8.12 -20.55 -16.82
C LEU A 292 8.59 -19.46 -17.79
N ALA A 293 9.87 -19.08 -17.73
CA ALA A 293 10.45 -18.08 -18.63
C ALA A 293 10.38 -18.52 -20.10
N LEU A 294 10.66 -19.80 -20.39
CA LEU A 294 10.58 -20.36 -21.74
C LEU A 294 9.12 -20.45 -22.22
N THR A 295 8.19 -20.80 -21.35
CA THR A 295 6.76 -20.80 -21.66
C THR A 295 6.27 -19.40 -22.05
N LEU A 296 6.72 -18.38 -21.31
CA LEU A 296 6.38 -16.97 -21.56
C LEU A 296 7.09 -16.39 -22.80
N ALA A 297 8.27 -16.90 -23.17
CA ALA A 297 9.08 -16.36 -24.27
C ALA A 297 8.40 -16.44 -25.66
N GLY A 298 7.31 -17.21 -25.78
CA GLY A 298 6.47 -17.24 -26.99
C GLY A 298 5.54 -16.03 -27.14
N ASP A 299 5.40 -15.18 -26.11
CA ASP A 299 4.60 -13.97 -26.18
C ASP A 299 5.39 -12.82 -26.84
N ALA A 300 4.80 -12.15 -27.82
CA ALA A 300 5.44 -11.08 -28.61
C ALA A 300 5.93 -9.87 -27.78
N ARG A 301 5.53 -9.76 -26.51
CA ARG A 301 5.93 -8.69 -25.59
C ARG A 301 6.88 -9.14 -24.48
N ILE A 302 7.38 -10.37 -24.60
CA ILE A 302 8.39 -10.91 -23.69
C ILE A 302 9.63 -11.21 -24.54
N MET A 303 10.72 -10.56 -24.20
CA MET A 303 11.97 -10.69 -24.94
C MET A 303 13.01 -11.46 -24.12
N PRO A 304 13.37 -12.69 -24.50
CA PRO A 304 14.51 -13.37 -23.89
C PRO A 304 15.81 -12.76 -24.40
N VAL A 305 16.69 -12.41 -23.49
CA VAL A 305 18.07 -11.99 -23.81
C VAL A 305 19.00 -13.07 -23.32
N VAL A 306 19.70 -13.70 -24.28
CA VAL A 306 20.62 -14.79 -24.01
C VAL A 306 22.02 -14.22 -23.73
N LEU A 307 22.56 -14.60 -22.58
CA LEU A 307 23.93 -14.24 -22.18
C LEU A 307 24.80 -15.50 -22.18
N ASP A 308 26.07 -15.34 -22.59
CA ASP A 308 27.07 -16.39 -22.40
C ASP A 308 27.48 -16.56 -20.93
N LYS A 309 28.35 -17.53 -20.62
CA LYS A 309 28.84 -17.81 -19.26
C LYS A 309 29.60 -16.63 -18.63
N THR A 310 30.04 -15.68 -19.44
CA THR A 310 30.78 -14.48 -19.02
C THR A 310 29.88 -13.24 -18.99
N ARG A 311 28.56 -13.40 -19.26
CA ARG A 311 27.58 -12.33 -19.43
C ARG A 311 27.91 -11.36 -20.58
N GLN A 312 28.64 -11.83 -21.61
CA GLN A 312 28.93 -11.06 -22.82
C GLN A 312 27.79 -11.23 -23.83
N ILE A 313 27.47 -10.15 -24.52
CA ILE A 313 26.46 -10.10 -25.56
C ILE A 313 27.17 -10.19 -26.90
N THR A 314 26.63 -10.97 -27.84
CA THR A 314 27.10 -11.02 -29.21
C THR A 314 27.01 -9.63 -29.84
N GLU A 315 28.03 -9.24 -30.60
CA GLU A 315 28.30 -7.92 -31.15
C GLU A 315 27.12 -7.35 -31.97
N TYR A 316 26.52 -6.23 -31.54
CA TYR A 316 25.61 -5.43 -32.34
C TYR A 316 26.28 -4.06 -32.64
N GLY A 317 26.89 -3.91 -33.78
CA GLY A 317 27.47 -2.63 -34.22
C GLY A 317 26.56 -1.85 -35.16
N SER A 318 26.56 -0.51 -35.05
CA SER A 318 25.89 0.40 -35.95
C SER A 318 26.75 1.62 -36.24
N THR A 319 26.66 2.15 -37.47
CA THR A 319 27.30 3.42 -37.87
C THR A 319 26.47 4.64 -37.49
N HIS A 320 25.25 4.45 -36.99
CA HIS A 320 24.40 5.55 -36.50
C HIS A 320 24.81 5.93 -35.07
N ARG A 321 24.74 7.23 -34.75
CA ARG A 321 25.05 7.76 -33.41
C ARG A 321 24.12 7.26 -32.32
N ILE A 322 22.86 6.92 -32.64
CA ILE A 322 21.85 6.50 -31.69
C ILE A 322 21.90 4.99 -31.56
N PHE A 323 21.88 4.50 -30.31
CA PHE A 323 21.75 3.08 -30.04
C PHE A 323 20.39 2.56 -30.52
N THR A 324 20.40 1.44 -31.23
CA THR A 324 19.17 0.76 -31.66
C THR A 324 18.44 0.17 -30.46
N GLU A 325 17.16 -0.17 -30.63
CA GLU A 325 16.35 -0.84 -29.61
C GLU A 325 17.01 -2.12 -29.11
N GLY A 326 17.49 -2.97 -30.02
CA GLY A 326 18.19 -4.21 -29.68
C GLY A 326 19.47 -3.97 -28.87
N GLN A 327 20.29 -2.98 -29.24
CA GLN A 327 21.47 -2.59 -28.47
C GLN A 327 21.12 -2.10 -27.08
N ARG A 328 20.06 -1.32 -26.94
CA ARG A 328 19.58 -0.85 -25.66
C ARG A 328 19.09 -2.01 -24.79
N LEU A 329 18.31 -2.93 -25.33
CA LEU A 329 17.84 -4.13 -24.62
C LEU A 329 19.00 -5.00 -24.15
N ALA A 330 20.01 -5.16 -24.98
CA ALA A 330 21.25 -5.84 -24.63
C ALA A 330 21.97 -5.17 -23.45
N MET A 331 22.10 -3.84 -23.45
CA MET A 331 22.65 -3.09 -22.31
C MET A 331 21.78 -3.23 -21.06
N ILE A 332 20.44 -3.23 -21.19
CA ILE A 332 19.53 -3.45 -20.06
C ILE A 332 19.77 -4.83 -19.42
N ALA A 333 19.94 -5.88 -20.23
CA ALA A 333 20.22 -7.22 -19.73
C ALA A 333 21.55 -7.30 -18.98
N ARG A 334 22.57 -6.60 -19.46
CA ARG A 334 23.92 -6.58 -18.87
C ARG A 334 23.99 -5.72 -17.60
N ASP A 335 23.51 -4.46 -17.70
CA ASP A 335 23.68 -3.43 -16.67
C ASP A 335 22.57 -3.46 -15.62
N GLN A 336 21.38 -3.96 -15.97
CA GLN A 336 20.18 -4.09 -15.11
C GLN A 336 19.70 -2.77 -14.47
N GLY A 337 20.26 -1.64 -14.89
CA GLY A 337 19.97 -0.30 -14.38
C GLY A 337 21.11 0.65 -14.63
N CYS A 338 21.15 1.76 -13.90
CA CYS A 338 22.25 2.72 -13.99
C CYS A 338 23.58 2.06 -13.58
N SER A 339 24.58 2.08 -14.45
CA SER A 339 25.88 1.44 -14.19
C SER A 339 26.78 2.20 -13.20
N PHE A 340 26.42 3.43 -12.83
CA PHE A 340 27.21 4.24 -11.89
C PHE A 340 27.19 3.62 -10.48
N PRO A 341 28.36 3.46 -9.82
CA PRO A 341 28.47 2.78 -8.53
C PRO A 341 27.54 3.34 -7.45
N GLY A 342 26.77 2.45 -6.81
CA GLY A 342 25.83 2.80 -5.74
C GLY A 342 24.47 3.35 -6.22
N CYS A 343 24.23 3.49 -7.51
CA CYS A 343 22.95 3.94 -8.05
C CYS A 343 21.95 2.78 -8.17
N THR A 344 20.72 3.01 -7.72
CA THR A 344 19.61 2.03 -7.74
C THR A 344 18.58 2.32 -8.84
N ALA A 345 18.83 3.31 -9.73
CA ALA A 345 17.88 3.70 -10.77
C ALA A 345 17.64 2.55 -11.77
N PRO A 346 16.37 2.16 -11.97
CA PRO A 346 16.03 1.04 -12.86
C PRO A 346 16.25 1.39 -14.34
N PRO A 347 16.30 0.40 -15.24
CA PRO A 347 16.56 0.61 -16.68
C PRO A 347 15.62 1.61 -17.35
N ALA A 348 14.35 1.64 -16.91
CA ALA A 348 13.34 2.55 -17.44
C ALA A 348 13.71 4.04 -17.25
N TRP A 349 14.52 4.37 -16.24
CA TRP A 349 14.96 5.73 -15.94
C TRP A 349 16.35 6.04 -16.53
N CYS A 350 16.93 5.10 -17.30
CA CYS A 350 18.27 5.21 -17.85
C CYS A 350 18.24 5.52 -19.34
N GLN A 351 19.26 6.22 -19.78
CA GLN A 351 19.58 6.48 -21.19
C GLN A 351 20.85 5.71 -21.57
N ALA A 352 20.92 5.29 -22.83
CA ALA A 352 22.13 4.69 -23.36
C ALA A 352 23.21 5.79 -23.57
N HIS A 353 24.41 5.53 -23.09
CA HIS A 353 25.54 6.44 -23.11
C HIS A 353 26.74 5.77 -23.74
N HIS A 354 27.48 6.49 -24.60
CA HIS A 354 28.74 6.01 -25.17
C HIS A 354 29.85 6.13 -24.13
N VAL A 355 30.51 5.04 -23.79
CA VAL A 355 31.65 5.02 -22.86
C VAL A 355 32.82 5.79 -23.46
N THR A 356 33.13 5.56 -24.75
CA THR A 356 34.03 6.40 -25.54
C THR A 356 33.18 7.28 -26.44
N ASP A 357 33.42 8.60 -26.43
CA ASP A 357 32.61 9.55 -27.20
C ASP A 357 32.49 9.13 -28.67
N PHE A 358 31.27 9.20 -29.21
CA PHE A 358 30.99 8.86 -30.61
C PHE A 358 31.82 9.69 -31.60
N SER A 359 32.20 10.92 -31.24
CA SER A 359 33.06 11.77 -32.09
C SER A 359 34.44 11.12 -32.36
N ILE A 360 34.88 10.28 -31.43
CA ILE A 360 36.18 9.55 -31.53
C ILE A 360 36.00 8.22 -32.27
N THR A 361 35.05 7.40 -31.85
CA THR A 361 34.90 6.04 -32.38
C THR A 361 34.16 5.96 -33.70
N ARG A 362 33.27 6.92 -33.98
CA ARG A 362 32.32 6.93 -35.11
C ARG A 362 31.50 5.63 -35.22
N ARG A 363 31.40 4.88 -34.14
CA ARG A 363 30.71 3.60 -34.07
C ARG A 363 29.85 3.54 -32.82
N THR A 364 28.67 2.96 -32.93
CA THR A 364 27.77 2.65 -31.83
C THR A 364 27.65 1.15 -31.66
N CYS A 365 28.16 0.60 -30.58
CA CYS A 365 28.09 -0.82 -30.27
C CYS A 365 27.83 -1.04 -28.77
N VAL A 366 27.31 -2.20 -28.42
CA VAL A 366 27.00 -2.56 -27.03
C VAL A 366 28.26 -2.60 -26.16
N ASP A 367 29.41 -3.00 -26.76
CA ASP A 367 30.69 -3.08 -26.06
C ASP A 367 31.29 -1.71 -25.73
N ASP A 368 30.77 -0.63 -26.28
CA ASP A 368 31.17 0.75 -25.96
C ASP A 368 29.97 1.58 -25.45
N GLY A 369 28.91 0.90 -25.01
CA GLY A 369 27.70 1.51 -24.48
C GLY A 369 27.45 1.11 -23.05
N THR A 370 26.80 2.00 -22.26
CA THR A 370 26.33 1.73 -20.90
C THR A 370 25.04 2.47 -20.60
N LEU A 371 24.33 2.04 -19.54
CA LEU A 371 23.12 2.70 -19.09
C LEU A 371 23.41 3.69 -17.95
N LEU A 372 22.95 4.93 -18.09
CA LEU A 372 23.02 5.96 -17.06
C LEU A 372 21.65 6.59 -16.83
N CYS A 373 21.26 6.76 -15.56
CA CYS A 373 20.08 7.55 -15.22
C CYS A 373 20.27 9.03 -15.58
N GLY A 374 19.18 9.77 -15.71
CA GLY A 374 19.24 11.17 -16.15
C GLY A 374 20.15 12.05 -15.29
N PHE A 375 20.31 11.76 -14.00
CA PHE A 375 21.25 12.46 -13.13
C PHE A 375 22.71 12.11 -13.52
N HIS A 376 23.10 10.84 -13.48
CA HIS A 376 24.47 10.44 -13.76
C HIS A 376 24.89 10.69 -15.21
N HIS A 377 23.95 10.63 -16.15
CA HIS A 377 24.23 10.96 -17.56
C HIS A 377 24.69 12.42 -17.75
N ARG A 378 24.16 13.36 -16.95
CA ARG A 378 24.53 14.77 -17.02
C ARG A 378 25.74 15.13 -16.16
N GLU A 379 25.84 14.52 -14.97
CA GLU A 379 26.76 14.99 -13.91
C GLU A 379 28.10 14.27 -13.90
N HIS A 380 28.21 13.03 -14.45
CA HIS A 380 29.46 12.27 -14.35
C HIS A 380 30.69 12.98 -14.94
N PRO A 381 30.59 13.76 -16.05
CA PRO A 381 31.78 14.46 -16.57
C PRO A 381 32.27 15.56 -15.62
N ALA A 382 31.33 16.30 -15.01
CA ALA A 382 31.67 17.34 -14.03
C ALA A 382 32.24 16.78 -12.73
N LEU A 383 31.88 15.54 -12.38
CA LEU A 383 32.36 14.86 -11.17
C LEU A 383 33.72 14.15 -11.37
N ALA A 384 34.31 14.28 -12.57
CA ALA A 384 35.60 13.67 -12.94
C ALA A 384 35.63 12.13 -12.74
N TRP A 385 34.49 11.46 -12.84
CA TRP A 385 34.44 10.02 -12.94
C TRP A 385 34.62 9.57 -14.38
N THR A 386 35.41 8.49 -14.57
CA THR A 386 35.62 7.90 -15.88
C THR A 386 35.07 6.49 -15.95
N CYS A 387 34.43 6.14 -17.07
CA CYS A 387 33.92 4.81 -17.34
C CYS A 387 34.81 4.09 -18.32
N HIS A 388 35.06 2.82 -18.11
CA HIS A 388 35.77 1.93 -19.01
C HIS A 388 35.05 0.59 -19.11
N MET A 389 35.06 0.01 -20.32
CA MET A 389 34.56 -1.35 -20.51
C MET A 389 35.67 -2.34 -20.14
N ILE A 390 35.51 -3.08 -19.05
CA ILE A 390 36.46 -4.07 -18.56
C ILE A 390 35.76 -5.43 -18.52
N HIS A 391 36.28 -6.39 -19.25
CA HIS A 391 35.68 -7.72 -19.42
C HIS A 391 34.19 -7.66 -19.80
N GLY A 392 33.81 -6.81 -20.75
CA GLY A 392 32.47 -6.68 -21.28
C GLY A 392 31.48 -5.98 -20.32
N SER A 393 31.91 -5.43 -19.19
CA SER A 393 31.10 -4.73 -18.22
C SER A 393 31.58 -3.30 -17.97
N PRO A 394 30.69 -2.31 -17.82
CA PRO A 394 31.07 -0.95 -17.47
C PRO A 394 31.61 -0.88 -16.05
N GLN A 395 32.78 -0.32 -15.89
CA GLN A 395 33.43 -0.06 -14.61
C GLN A 395 33.83 1.39 -14.50
N TRP A 396 33.67 1.96 -13.32
CA TRP A 396 33.84 3.38 -13.05
C TRP A 396 35.03 3.61 -12.14
N THR A 397 35.88 4.53 -12.52
CA THR A 397 37.04 4.97 -11.74
C THR A 397 36.72 6.33 -11.12
N ALA A 398 36.88 6.41 -9.82
CA ALA A 398 36.68 7.65 -9.08
C ALA A 398 37.85 8.62 -9.31
N PRO A 399 37.64 9.94 -9.14
CA PRO A 399 38.75 10.89 -9.16
C PRO A 399 39.72 10.64 -7.99
N THR A 400 41.00 11.00 -8.16
CA THR A 400 42.09 10.70 -7.24
C THR A 400 41.86 11.26 -5.81
N TRP A 401 41.13 12.36 -5.67
CA TRP A 401 40.80 12.93 -4.36
C TRP A 401 39.81 12.07 -3.57
N LEU A 402 38.98 11.25 -4.25
CA LEU A 402 38.02 10.34 -3.64
C LEU A 402 38.59 8.93 -3.50
N ASP A 403 39.36 8.47 -4.49
CA ASP A 403 40.05 7.17 -4.48
C ASP A 403 41.45 7.32 -5.06
N PRO A 404 42.46 7.50 -4.18
CA PRO A 404 43.85 7.62 -4.63
C PRO A 404 44.37 6.42 -5.42
N THR A 405 43.78 5.23 -5.21
CA THR A 405 44.18 3.98 -5.92
C THR A 405 43.58 3.88 -7.29
N GLN A 406 42.55 4.68 -7.59
CA GLN A 406 41.80 4.67 -8.83
C GLN A 406 41.36 3.28 -9.27
N THR A 407 40.91 2.47 -8.32
CA THR A 407 40.44 1.12 -8.56
C THR A 407 39.09 1.14 -9.29
N PRO A 408 38.97 0.51 -10.49
CA PRO A 408 37.74 0.44 -11.23
C PRO A 408 36.64 -0.31 -10.41
N ARG A 409 35.45 0.22 -10.38
CA ARG A 409 34.31 -0.33 -9.60
C ARG A 409 33.11 -0.55 -10.49
N ARG A 410 32.54 -1.75 -10.44
CA ARG A 410 31.24 -2.06 -11.05
C ARG A 410 30.11 -1.70 -10.09
N ASN A 411 28.99 -1.21 -10.62
CA ASN A 411 27.77 -1.11 -9.81
C ASN A 411 27.23 -2.51 -9.49
N ARG A 412 27.12 -2.84 -8.20
CA ARG A 412 26.57 -4.11 -7.72
C ARG A 412 25.17 -3.99 -7.16
N MET A 413 24.58 -2.78 -7.16
CA MET A 413 23.24 -2.55 -6.61
C MET A 413 22.14 -3.26 -7.40
N HIS A 414 22.44 -3.63 -8.64
CA HIS A 414 21.55 -4.40 -9.51
C HIS A 414 21.98 -5.87 -9.64
N ASP A 415 23.13 -6.25 -9.10
CA ASP A 415 23.54 -7.66 -9.03
C ASP A 415 22.64 -8.34 -8.01
N VAL A 416 21.67 -9.12 -8.47
CA VAL A 416 20.94 -10.02 -7.59
C VAL A 416 21.91 -11.08 -7.10
N ALA A 417 21.99 -11.19 -5.78
CA ALA A 417 22.96 -11.95 -5.02
C ALA A 417 23.44 -13.24 -5.70
N LEU A 418 24.72 -13.27 -6.04
CA LEU A 418 25.51 -14.48 -6.04
C LEU A 418 25.93 -14.71 -4.58
N LEU A 419 25.07 -15.38 -3.81
CA LEU A 419 25.43 -16.12 -2.60
C LEU A 419 25.21 -17.59 -2.86
#